data_afe9d25f99d128a6ac6bbe21d594e240
#
_entry.id   afe9d25f99d128a6ac6bbe21d594e240
#
_cell.length_a   1.000
_cell.length_b   1.000
_cell.length_c   1.000
_cell.angle_alpha   90.00
_cell.angle_beta   90.00
_cell.angle_gamma   90.00
#
_symmetry.space_group_name_H-M   'P 1'
#
loop_
_entity.id
_entity.type
_entity.pdbx_description
1 polymer ?
#
loop_
_entity_poly.entity_id
_entity_poly.type
_entity_poly.pdbx_seq_one_letter_code
_entity_poly.pdbx_strand_id
1 'polypeptide(L)'
;MLPVQSKLKILITDGASINSLGIVRQLGLTQKFEIFVVGYNSIALSKFSKYCNKYFTIVHPKKDDKKFIESVIEIICKEQIDFILPVGFYSHKSIIDYLSLIESITKVCLPPKSSFEIATSKIETTNIAQKMGILVPKTIVITDLNQLFELRDLIYPLVIKSQKEIGGRMVEYVYNKDELIQKFNQLVSSNNLDSNNYPIIQEYIIGKGVGFFAYYKHGKMINYFMHERIREFPISGGRSVCAKSFYDEELLENGKKLLDELNWNGSAMIEFKRTKDNKFYLLEINPKLWGSLELAICSGVNFPLLMIENTCGLNNPINFTNDYKKDLYFQWCL
;
A
#
# COMPACT_ATOMS: atom_id res chain seq x y z
N MET A 1 -3.39 -35.76 26.81
CA MET A 1 -3.76 -34.41 26.32
C MET A 1 -2.59 -33.88 25.53
N LEU A 2 -2.76 -33.61 24.24
CA LEU A 2 -1.75 -32.91 23.46
C LEU A 2 -1.63 -31.50 24.07
N PRO A 3 -0.42 -30.95 24.20
CA PRO A 3 -0.24 -29.60 24.71
C PRO A 3 -1.02 -28.63 23.81
N VAL A 4 -1.89 -27.82 24.40
CA VAL A 4 -2.57 -26.72 23.68
C VAL A 4 -1.46 -25.81 23.20
N GLN A 5 -1.20 -25.85 21.90
CA GLN A 5 -0.21 -24.99 21.28
C GLN A 5 -0.62 -23.54 21.56
N SER A 6 0.23 -22.77 22.25
CA SER A 6 -0.06 -21.38 22.56
C SER A 6 -0.31 -20.61 21.28
N LYS A 7 -1.39 -19.83 21.24
CA LYS A 7 -1.70 -18.97 20.08
C LYS A 7 -0.61 -17.93 19.92
N LEU A 8 -0.22 -17.66 18.66
CA LEU A 8 0.68 -16.55 18.38
C LEU A 8 0.00 -15.21 18.65
N LYS A 9 0.74 -14.29 19.24
CA LYS A 9 0.31 -12.93 19.56
C LYS A 9 0.68 -11.96 18.46
N ILE A 10 -0.32 -11.38 17.83
CA ILE A 10 -0.16 -10.50 16.67
C ILE A 10 -0.54 -9.08 17.04
N LEU A 11 0.36 -8.12 16.81
CA LEU A 11 0.09 -6.70 16.96
C LEU A 11 -0.25 -6.08 15.60
N ILE A 12 -1.46 -5.51 15.46
CA ILE A 12 -1.94 -4.85 14.25
C ILE A 12 -2.00 -3.35 14.51
N THR A 13 -1.47 -2.52 13.60
CA THR A 13 -1.53 -1.07 13.72
C THR A 13 -2.77 -0.46 13.08
N ASP A 14 -2.95 0.86 13.25
CA ASP A 14 -3.99 1.66 12.55
C ASP A 14 -5.43 1.18 12.82
N GLY A 15 -5.73 0.83 14.07
CA GLY A 15 -6.98 0.20 14.49
C GLY A 15 -8.29 0.91 14.14
N ALA A 16 -8.24 2.19 13.77
CA ALA A 16 -9.40 2.95 13.30
C ALA A 16 -9.71 2.71 11.81
N SER A 17 -8.78 2.10 11.04
CA SER A 17 -8.97 1.86 9.62
C SER A 17 -9.90 0.66 9.37
N ILE A 18 -10.66 0.73 8.27
CA ILE A 18 -11.50 -0.38 7.81
C ILE A 18 -10.62 -1.59 7.48
N ASN A 19 -9.43 -1.37 6.90
CA ASN A 19 -8.49 -2.44 6.57
C ASN A 19 -8.06 -3.21 7.82
N SER A 20 -7.70 -2.50 8.90
CA SER A 20 -7.31 -3.15 10.16
C SER A 20 -8.46 -3.95 10.75
N LEU A 21 -9.69 -3.44 10.69
CA LEU A 21 -10.88 -4.20 11.10
C LEU A 21 -11.06 -5.47 10.26
N GLY A 22 -10.91 -5.38 8.94
CA GLY A 22 -10.97 -6.53 8.04
C GLY A 22 -9.92 -7.58 8.40
N ILE A 23 -8.67 -7.16 8.62
CA ILE A 23 -7.57 -8.04 9.02
C ILE A 23 -7.85 -8.71 10.38
N VAL A 24 -8.25 -7.93 11.39
CA VAL A 24 -8.61 -8.46 12.72
C VAL A 24 -9.69 -9.54 12.63
N ARG A 25 -10.73 -9.30 11.82
CA ARG A 25 -11.81 -10.29 11.61
C ARG A 25 -11.32 -11.54 10.91
N GLN A 26 -10.56 -11.39 9.83
CA GLN A 26 -10.06 -12.52 9.04
C GLN A 26 -9.07 -13.40 9.82
N LEU A 27 -8.14 -12.79 10.54
CA LEU A 27 -7.22 -13.53 11.41
C LEU A 27 -7.95 -14.18 12.59
N GLY A 28 -8.90 -13.46 13.19
CA GLY A 28 -9.69 -13.97 14.30
C GLY A 28 -10.56 -15.18 13.97
N LEU A 29 -11.11 -15.24 12.75
CA LEU A 29 -11.86 -16.40 12.24
C LEU A 29 -11.02 -17.68 12.20
N THR A 30 -9.70 -17.58 12.04
CA THR A 30 -8.80 -18.75 12.03
C THR A 30 -8.63 -19.39 13.39
N GLN A 31 -8.94 -18.67 14.49
CA GLN A 31 -8.74 -19.07 15.90
C GLN A 31 -7.28 -19.40 16.26
N LYS A 32 -6.31 -19.11 15.39
CA LYS A 32 -4.88 -19.41 15.58
C LYS A 32 -4.13 -18.33 16.38
N PHE A 33 -4.72 -17.12 16.51
CA PHE A 33 -4.03 -15.94 17.01
C PHE A 33 -4.72 -15.30 18.20
N GLU A 34 -3.91 -14.66 19.06
CA GLU A 34 -4.32 -13.60 19.96
C GLU A 34 -4.03 -12.27 19.32
N ILE A 35 -5.04 -11.42 19.13
CA ILE A 35 -4.93 -10.21 18.32
C ILE A 35 -4.92 -8.98 19.22
N PHE A 36 -3.82 -8.27 19.19
CA PHE A 36 -3.59 -6.98 19.82
C PHE A 36 -3.66 -5.88 18.77
N VAL A 37 -4.25 -4.74 19.11
CA VAL A 37 -4.42 -3.65 18.16
C VAL A 37 -3.93 -2.34 18.77
N VAL A 38 -3.15 -1.58 18.02
CA VAL A 38 -2.84 -0.20 18.34
C VAL A 38 -3.60 0.76 17.42
N GLY A 39 -4.05 1.85 17.98
CA GLY A 39 -4.65 2.95 17.23
C GLY A 39 -4.38 4.28 17.90
N TYR A 40 -4.87 5.34 17.30
CA TYR A 40 -4.53 6.72 17.66
C TYR A 40 -5.66 7.45 18.39
N ASN A 41 -6.81 6.81 18.47
CA ASN A 41 -8.01 7.31 19.13
C ASN A 41 -8.55 6.23 20.08
N SER A 42 -9.20 6.66 21.16
CA SER A 42 -9.86 5.76 22.12
C SER A 42 -11.07 5.02 21.53
N ILE A 43 -11.67 5.59 20.48
CA ILE A 43 -12.77 4.99 19.72
C ILE A 43 -12.23 4.59 18.35
N ALA A 44 -12.21 3.30 18.06
CA ALA A 44 -11.71 2.75 16.81
C ALA A 44 -12.48 1.49 16.42
N LEU A 45 -12.66 1.27 15.11
CA LEU A 45 -13.47 0.16 14.59
C LEU A 45 -12.97 -1.20 15.08
N SER A 46 -11.66 -1.42 15.05
CA SER A 46 -11.07 -2.70 15.45
C SER A 46 -11.22 -3.01 16.95
N LYS A 47 -11.31 -1.97 17.80
CA LYS A 47 -11.49 -2.12 19.26
C LYS A 47 -12.76 -2.88 19.61
N PHE A 48 -13.82 -2.69 18.82
CA PHE A 48 -15.13 -3.29 19.07
C PHE A 48 -15.30 -4.67 18.40
N SER A 49 -14.27 -5.17 17.74
CA SER A 49 -14.29 -6.53 17.20
C SER A 49 -14.17 -7.55 18.32
N LYS A 50 -15.02 -8.58 18.31
CA LYS A 50 -14.93 -9.72 19.26
C LYS A 50 -13.60 -10.49 19.17
N TYR A 51 -12.81 -10.25 18.12
CA TYR A 51 -11.51 -10.87 17.91
C TYR A 51 -10.33 -9.99 18.38
N CYS A 52 -10.59 -8.76 18.82
CA CYS A 52 -9.58 -7.89 19.42
C CYS A 52 -9.43 -8.25 20.91
N ASN A 53 -8.34 -8.91 21.26
CA ASN A 53 -8.06 -9.29 22.66
C ASN A 53 -7.73 -8.07 23.52
N LYS A 54 -6.95 -7.13 22.96
CA LYS A 54 -6.55 -5.90 23.65
C LYS A 54 -6.30 -4.76 22.68
N TYR A 55 -6.75 -3.58 23.04
CA TYR A 55 -6.56 -2.35 22.25
C TYR A 55 -5.74 -1.33 23.03
N PHE A 56 -4.74 -0.73 22.37
CA PHE A 56 -3.89 0.31 22.92
C PHE A 56 -4.08 1.62 22.15
N THR A 57 -4.19 2.71 22.89
CA THR A 57 -4.20 4.06 22.29
C THR A 57 -2.81 4.67 22.45
N ILE A 58 -2.15 4.99 21.34
CA ILE A 58 -0.82 5.58 21.31
C ILE A 58 -0.80 6.82 20.40
N VAL A 59 0.32 7.55 20.39
CA VAL A 59 0.49 8.72 19.52
C VAL A 59 0.55 8.29 18.04
N HIS A 60 0.00 9.13 17.14
CA HIS A 60 0.09 8.88 15.71
C HIS A 60 1.52 9.16 15.21
N PRO A 61 2.14 8.27 14.40
CA PRO A 61 3.54 8.42 13.97
C PRO A 61 3.81 9.72 13.19
N LYS A 62 2.85 10.23 12.43
CA LYS A 62 2.98 11.55 11.77
C LYS A 62 3.13 12.71 12.77
N LYS A 63 2.63 12.57 13.98
CA LYS A 63 2.67 13.60 15.03
C LYS A 63 3.97 13.53 15.83
N ASP A 64 4.38 12.32 16.20
CA ASP A 64 5.58 12.06 16.98
C ASP A 64 6.04 10.62 16.71
N ASP A 65 6.99 10.49 15.78
CA ASP A 65 7.50 9.21 15.30
C ASP A 65 8.25 8.46 16.39
N LYS A 66 9.09 9.17 17.15
CA LYS A 66 9.88 8.58 18.22
C LYS A 66 9.00 8.00 19.32
N LYS A 67 8.02 8.78 19.79
CA LYS A 67 7.08 8.34 20.82
C LYS A 67 6.18 7.19 20.35
N PHE A 68 5.83 7.16 19.04
CA PHE A 68 5.13 6.04 18.45
C PHE A 68 5.94 4.75 18.58
N ILE A 69 7.21 4.76 18.15
CA ILE A 69 8.08 3.59 18.20
C ILE A 69 8.36 3.16 19.64
N GLU A 70 8.63 4.08 20.56
CA GLU A 70 8.81 3.76 21.99
C GLU A 70 7.58 3.03 22.55
N SER A 71 6.37 3.52 22.25
CA SER A 71 5.13 2.86 22.67
C SER A 71 4.93 1.48 22.04
N VAL A 72 5.27 1.32 20.76
CA VAL A 72 5.20 0.03 20.07
C VAL A 72 6.15 -0.98 20.70
N ILE A 73 7.40 -0.59 20.99
CA ILE A 73 8.40 -1.45 21.65
C ILE A 73 7.92 -1.87 23.04
N GLU A 74 7.41 -0.91 23.84
CA GLU A 74 6.85 -1.22 25.16
C GLU A 74 5.74 -2.29 25.09
N ILE A 75 4.81 -2.13 24.13
CA ILE A 75 3.73 -3.09 23.93
C ILE A 75 4.28 -4.46 23.50
N ILE A 76 5.20 -4.50 22.55
CA ILE A 76 5.82 -5.75 22.07
C ILE A 76 6.45 -6.51 23.24
N CYS A 77 7.28 -5.84 24.03
CA CYS A 77 7.95 -6.47 25.17
C CYS A 77 7.00 -6.91 26.27
N LYS A 78 6.06 -6.05 26.66
CA LYS A 78 5.11 -6.29 27.75
C LYS A 78 4.14 -7.41 27.43
N GLU A 79 3.57 -7.43 26.23
CA GLU A 79 2.59 -8.43 25.83
C GLU A 79 3.24 -9.67 25.17
N GLN A 80 4.56 -9.66 24.97
CA GLN A 80 5.31 -10.71 24.27
C GLN A 80 4.74 -10.99 22.87
N ILE A 81 4.71 -9.96 22.04
CA ILE A 81 4.16 -10.03 20.69
C ILE A 81 5.11 -10.83 19.78
N ASP A 82 4.58 -11.85 19.11
CA ASP A 82 5.33 -12.72 18.20
C ASP A 82 5.51 -12.10 16.80
N PHE A 83 4.54 -11.29 16.35
CA PHE A 83 4.58 -10.66 15.04
C PHE A 83 3.87 -9.32 15.04
N ILE A 84 4.48 -8.29 14.43
CA ILE A 84 3.84 -7.00 14.18
C ILE A 84 3.46 -6.85 12.72
N LEU A 85 2.19 -6.45 12.46
CA LEU A 85 1.62 -6.18 11.15
C LEU A 85 1.24 -4.70 11.04
N PRO A 86 2.10 -3.85 10.45
CA PRO A 86 1.72 -2.49 10.13
C PRO A 86 0.69 -2.47 9.00
N VAL A 87 -0.25 -1.50 9.04
CA VAL A 87 -1.33 -1.39 8.04
C VAL A 87 -1.30 -0.05 7.31
N GLY A 88 -1.14 1.06 8.01
CA GLY A 88 -1.10 2.39 7.43
C GLY A 88 0.28 2.78 6.91
N PHE A 89 0.34 3.82 6.07
CA PHE A 89 1.58 4.31 5.49
C PHE A 89 2.59 4.79 6.56
N TYR A 90 2.12 5.61 7.51
CA TYR A 90 3.00 6.18 8.53
C TYR A 90 3.53 5.12 9.51
N SER A 91 2.71 4.13 9.86
CA SER A 91 3.16 3.01 10.70
C SER A 91 4.17 2.12 9.98
N HIS A 92 3.98 1.86 8.67
CA HIS A 92 5.00 1.17 7.85
C HIS A 92 6.31 1.94 7.85
N LYS A 93 6.25 3.24 7.53
CA LYS A 93 7.44 4.10 7.45
C LYS A 93 8.20 4.12 8.79
N SER A 94 7.51 4.38 9.89
CA SER A 94 8.12 4.39 11.23
C SER A 94 8.79 3.05 11.57
N ILE A 95 8.10 1.93 11.35
CA ILE A 95 8.66 0.61 11.66
C ILE A 95 9.85 0.29 10.77
N ILE A 96 9.84 0.68 9.49
CA ILE A 96 10.99 0.53 8.58
C ILE A 96 12.17 1.38 9.01
N ASP A 97 11.94 2.60 9.47
CA ASP A 97 13.03 3.48 9.96
C ASP A 97 13.74 2.90 11.19
N TYR A 98 13.06 2.04 11.97
CA TYR A 98 13.60 1.34 13.14
C TYR A 98 13.63 -0.19 12.97
N LEU A 99 13.69 -0.68 11.71
CA LEU A 99 13.49 -2.09 11.38
C LEU A 99 14.40 -3.04 12.17
N SER A 100 15.70 -2.77 12.22
CA SER A 100 16.64 -3.64 12.93
C SER A 100 16.34 -3.77 14.43
N LEU A 101 15.82 -2.70 15.05
CA LEU A 101 15.43 -2.74 16.46
C LEU A 101 14.15 -3.58 16.64
N ILE A 102 13.17 -3.42 15.77
CA ILE A 102 11.93 -4.19 15.82
C ILE A 102 12.21 -5.69 15.57
N GLU A 103 13.06 -6.02 14.58
CA GLU A 103 13.43 -7.40 14.26
C GLU A 103 14.19 -8.10 15.39
N SER A 104 14.87 -7.33 16.26
CA SER A 104 15.56 -7.89 17.42
C SER A 104 14.63 -8.36 18.55
N ILE A 105 13.37 -7.91 18.57
CA ILE A 105 12.41 -8.16 19.65
C ILE A 105 11.12 -8.86 19.20
N THR A 106 10.79 -8.82 17.91
CA THR A 106 9.59 -9.48 17.35
C THR A 106 9.78 -9.76 15.86
N LYS A 107 8.91 -10.57 15.28
CA LYS A 107 8.93 -10.82 13.84
C LYS A 107 8.13 -9.76 13.10
N VAL A 108 8.61 -9.41 11.91
CA VAL A 108 7.97 -8.47 10.99
C VAL A 108 8.30 -8.88 9.54
N CYS A 109 7.48 -8.49 8.57
CA CYS A 109 7.73 -8.76 7.16
C CYS A 109 7.51 -7.48 6.36
N LEU A 110 8.61 -6.76 6.11
CA LEU A 110 8.65 -5.46 5.45
C LEU A 110 9.78 -5.40 4.43
N PRO A 111 9.68 -4.54 3.41
CA PRO A 111 10.77 -4.35 2.45
C PRO A 111 11.98 -3.68 3.09
N PRO A 112 13.18 -3.83 2.50
CA PRO A 112 14.32 -3.01 2.84
C PRO A 112 13.99 -1.52 2.73
N LYS A 113 14.59 -0.70 3.59
CA LYS A 113 14.34 0.76 3.62
C LYS A 113 14.55 1.41 2.24
N SER A 114 15.62 1.05 1.54
CA SER A 114 15.90 1.56 0.20
C SER A 114 14.80 1.24 -0.81
N SER A 115 14.29 0.00 -0.80
CA SER A 115 13.20 -0.44 -1.67
C SER A 115 11.88 0.28 -1.34
N PHE A 116 11.63 0.50 -0.05
CA PHE A 116 10.46 1.28 0.40
C PHE A 116 10.55 2.73 -0.06
N GLU A 117 11.71 3.37 0.07
CA GLU A 117 11.94 4.76 -0.37
C GLU A 117 11.72 4.92 -1.87
N ILE A 118 12.23 4.00 -2.69
CA ILE A 118 11.99 3.96 -4.14
C ILE A 118 10.49 3.79 -4.43
N ALA A 119 9.84 2.82 -3.81
CA ALA A 119 8.43 2.54 -4.02
C ALA A 119 7.51 3.71 -3.66
N THR A 120 7.88 4.52 -2.67
CA THR A 120 7.14 5.72 -2.25
C THR A 120 7.41 6.95 -3.11
N SER A 121 8.44 6.92 -3.95
CA SER A 121 8.81 7.99 -4.88
C SER A 121 8.29 7.69 -6.28
N LYS A 122 7.33 8.48 -6.77
CA LYS A 122 6.80 8.31 -8.13
C LYS A 122 7.85 8.56 -9.22
N ILE A 123 8.81 9.42 -8.94
CA ILE A 123 9.93 9.70 -9.86
C ILE A 123 10.84 8.48 -9.96
N GLU A 124 11.31 7.94 -8.81
CA GLU A 124 12.21 6.78 -8.79
C GLU A 124 11.52 5.54 -9.36
N THR A 125 10.26 5.30 -8.97
CA THR A 125 9.46 4.20 -9.51
C THR A 125 9.30 4.31 -11.03
N THR A 126 9.03 5.51 -11.55
CA THR A 126 8.92 5.76 -13.00
C THR A 126 10.25 5.50 -13.70
N ASN A 127 11.37 5.98 -13.14
CA ASN A 127 12.70 5.83 -13.72
C ASN A 127 13.11 4.34 -13.82
N ILE A 128 12.86 3.57 -12.76
CA ILE A 128 13.15 2.12 -12.75
C ILE A 128 12.26 1.40 -13.77
N ALA A 129 10.97 1.67 -13.78
CA ALA A 129 10.02 1.06 -14.71
C ALA A 129 10.40 1.31 -16.18
N GLN A 130 10.79 2.54 -16.53
CA GLN A 130 11.25 2.87 -17.88
C GLN A 130 12.49 2.06 -18.28
N LYS A 131 13.49 1.94 -17.39
CA LYS A 131 14.70 1.12 -17.65
C LYS A 131 14.37 -0.34 -17.92
N MET A 132 13.27 -0.83 -17.34
CA MET A 132 12.80 -2.21 -17.51
C MET A 132 11.85 -2.40 -18.70
N GLY A 133 11.56 -1.33 -19.47
CA GLY A 133 10.63 -1.36 -20.60
C GLY A 133 9.14 -1.40 -20.18
N ILE A 134 8.82 -1.10 -18.92
CA ILE A 134 7.44 -0.99 -18.46
C ILE A 134 6.92 0.39 -18.86
N LEU A 135 5.73 0.44 -19.45
CA LEU A 135 5.11 1.70 -19.85
C LEU A 135 4.76 2.55 -18.65
N VAL A 136 5.08 3.83 -18.73
CA VAL A 136 4.76 4.84 -17.72
C VAL A 136 4.19 6.09 -18.41
N PRO A 137 3.34 6.89 -17.74
CA PRO A 137 2.90 8.17 -18.25
C PRO A 137 4.10 9.12 -18.43
N LYS A 138 4.11 9.94 -19.49
CA LYS A 138 5.09 11.02 -19.62
C LYS A 138 5.03 11.89 -18.37
N THR A 139 6.18 12.10 -17.75
CA THR A 139 6.28 12.79 -16.45
C THR A 139 7.21 14.00 -16.59
N ILE A 140 6.74 15.16 -16.14
CA ILE A 140 7.50 16.40 -16.07
C ILE A 140 7.74 16.70 -14.59
N VAL A 141 9.00 16.85 -14.22
CA VAL A 141 9.45 17.25 -12.90
C VAL A 141 9.74 18.75 -12.93
N ILE A 142 9.15 19.50 -12.01
CA ILE A 142 9.34 20.94 -11.85
C ILE A 142 10.28 21.15 -10.66
N THR A 143 11.35 21.89 -10.89
CA THR A 143 12.34 22.29 -9.88
C THR A 143 12.36 23.81 -9.64
N ASP A 144 11.81 24.57 -10.58
CA ASP A 144 11.60 26.02 -10.50
C ASP A 144 10.21 26.37 -11.06
N LEU A 145 9.44 27.19 -10.35
CA LEU A 145 8.09 27.58 -10.77
C LEU A 145 8.05 28.32 -12.11
N ASN A 146 9.14 28.99 -12.49
CA ASN A 146 9.25 29.67 -13.81
C ASN A 146 9.16 28.66 -14.97
N GLN A 147 9.59 27.42 -14.77
CA GLN A 147 9.49 26.36 -15.78
C GLN A 147 8.05 26.11 -16.25
N LEU A 148 7.05 26.35 -15.37
CA LEU A 148 5.64 26.22 -15.75
C LEU A 148 5.24 27.12 -16.93
N PHE A 149 5.82 28.31 -17.02
CA PHE A 149 5.55 29.25 -18.11
C PHE A 149 6.27 28.85 -19.40
N GLU A 150 7.37 28.11 -19.30
CA GLU A 150 8.20 27.68 -20.43
C GLU A 150 7.68 26.40 -21.09
N LEU A 151 6.84 25.59 -20.39
CA LEU A 151 6.28 24.37 -20.94
C LEU A 151 5.57 24.63 -22.28
N ARG A 152 5.86 23.79 -23.30
CA ARG A 152 5.28 23.85 -24.64
C ARG A 152 4.78 22.47 -25.04
N ASP A 153 3.95 22.40 -26.04
CA ASP A 153 3.48 21.17 -26.70
C ASP A 153 2.80 20.17 -25.71
N LEU A 154 2.09 20.71 -24.71
CA LEU A 154 1.38 19.93 -23.72
C LEU A 154 0.08 19.36 -24.30
N ILE A 155 -0.14 18.07 -24.13
CA ILE A 155 -1.38 17.38 -24.52
C ILE A 155 -2.27 17.25 -23.27
N TYR A 156 -3.42 17.90 -23.30
CA TYR A 156 -4.38 17.87 -22.19
C TYR A 156 -5.45 16.77 -22.37
N PRO A 157 -6.05 16.26 -21.28
CA PRO A 157 -5.83 16.65 -19.89
C PRO A 157 -4.49 16.14 -19.33
N LEU A 158 -3.98 16.85 -18.31
CA LEU A 158 -2.81 16.44 -17.53
C LEU A 158 -3.20 16.22 -16.07
N VAL A 159 -2.34 15.52 -15.34
CA VAL A 159 -2.52 15.24 -13.91
C VAL A 159 -1.37 15.86 -13.12
N ILE A 160 -1.70 16.67 -12.11
CA ILE A 160 -0.75 17.15 -11.12
C ILE A 160 -0.87 16.24 -9.90
N LYS A 161 0.23 15.70 -9.40
CA LYS A 161 0.22 14.84 -8.20
C LYS A 161 1.51 14.95 -7.39
N SER A 162 1.43 14.60 -6.10
CA SER A 162 2.62 14.57 -5.22
C SER A 162 3.70 13.66 -5.77
N GLN A 163 4.98 14.05 -5.63
CA GLN A 163 6.12 13.21 -5.98
C GLN A 163 6.19 11.95 -5.12
N LYS A 164 5.94 12.09 -3.82
CA LYS A 164 6.03 11.02 -2.83
C LYS A 164 4.67 10.64 -2.28
N GLU A 165 4.54 9.41 -1.81
CA GLU A 165 3.40 9.00 -0.98
C GLU A 165 3.44 9.81 0.33
N ILE A 166 2.36 10.51 0.62
CA ILE A 166 2.24 11.39 1.81
C ILE A 166 1.11 10.95 2.75
N GLY A 167 0.61 9.73 2.56
CA GLY A 167 -0.51 9.18 3.34
C GLY A 167 -1.84 9.90 3.09
N GLY A 168 -1.92 10.70 2.04
CA GLY A 168 -3.09 11.46 1.61
C GLY A 168 -3.12 11.61 0.09
N ARG A 169 -4.23 12.13 -0.44
CA ARG A 169 -4.38 12.32 -1.87
C ARG A 169 -4.07 13.76 -2.25
N MET A 170 -3.07 13.94 -3.12
CA MET A 170 -2.80 15.19 -3.82
C MET A 170 -2.85 14.86 -5.32
N VAL A 171 -4.02 15.02 -5.95
CA VAL A 171 -4.23 14.77 -7.38
C VAL A 171 -5.20 15.82 -7.90
N GLU A 172 -4.78 16.57 -8.92
CA GLU A 172 -5.57 17.55 -9.65
C GLU A 172 -5.52 17.26 -11.15
N TYR A 173 -6.65 17.43 -11.82
CA TYR A 173 -6.76 17.34 -13.29
C TYR A 173 -6.82 18.74 -13.86
N VAL A 174 -6.10 18.95 -14.98
CA VAL A 174 -6.02 20.23 -15.67
C VAL A 174 -6.25 20.05 -17.16
N TYR A 175 -6.98 20.99 -17.77
CA TYR A 175 -7.46 20.89 -19.14
C TYR A 175 -6.87 21.96 -20.05
N ASN A 176 -6.10 22.90 -19.51
CA ASN A 176 -5.41 23.95 -20.24
C ASN A 176 -4.22 24.48 -19.42
N LYS A 177 -3.42 25.36 -20.02
CA LYS A 177 -2.20 25.91 -19.40
C LYS A 177 -2.50 26.82 -18.22
N ASP A 178 -3.56 27.60 -18.28
CA ASP A 178 -3.91 28.53 -17.20
C ASP A 178 -4.34 27.75 -15.94
N GLU A 179 -5.18 26.73 -16.10
CA GLU A 179 -5.51 25.81 -15.01
C GLU A 179 -4.28 25.10 -14.44
N LEU A 180 -3.35 24.67 -15.30
CA LEU A 180 -2.12 24.01 -14.85
C LEU A 180 -1.32 24.94 -13.92
N ILE A 181 -1.06 26.18 -14.33
CA ILE A 181 -0.30 27.17 -13.56
C ILE A 181 -1.04 27.51 -12.26
N GLN A 182 -2.35 27.76 -12.35
CA GLN A 182 -3.17 28.11 -11.19
C GLN A 182 -3.17 27.01 -10.13
N LYS A 183 -3.54 25.77 -10.52
CA LYS A 183 -3.67 24.65 -9.61
C LYS A 183 -2.33 24.18 -9.06
N PHE A 184 -1.27 24.22 -9.87
CA PHE A 184 0.08 23.89 -9.41
C PHE A 184 0.52 24.83 -8.29
N ASN A 185 0.43 26.16 -8.51
CA ASN A 185 0.77 27.15 -7.49
C ASN A 185 -0.11 27.05 -6.24
N GLN A 186 -1.40 26.74 -6.41
CA GLN A 186 -2.31 26.53 -5.28
C GLN A 186 -1.88 25.30 -4.45
N LEU A 187 -1.49 24.19 -5.09
CA LEU A 187 -0.99 23.01 -4.37
C LEU A 187 0.33 23.28 -3.64
N VAL A 188 1.24 24.02 -4.27
CA VAL A 188 2.52 24.43 -3.65
C VAL A 188 2.25 25.29 -2.41
N SER A 189 1.44 26.33 -2.52
CA SER A 189 1.17 27.25 -1.41
C SER A 189 0.36 26.63 -0.28
N SER A 190 -0.70 25.88 -0.60
CA SER A 190 -1.58 25.26 0.40
C SER A 190 -0.92 24.15 1.21
N ASN A 191 0.13 23.50 0.66
CA ASN A 191 0.86 22.43 1.32
C ASN A 191 2.28 22.86 1.77
N ASN A 192 2.66 24.14 1.65
CA ASN A 192 3.97 24.67 1.99
C ASN A 192 5.11 23.87 1.35
N LEU A 193 5.00 23.57 0.03
CA LEU A 193 5.99 22.79 -0.69
C LEU A 193 7.13 23.68 -1.18
N ASP A 194 8.33 23.13 -1.18
CA ASP A 194 9.54 23.72 -1.76
C ASP A 194 10.01 22.99 -3.03
N SER A 195 11.09 23.44 -3.65
CA SER A 195 11.64 22.89 -4.89
C SER A 195 11.98 21.38 -4.79
N ASN A 196 12.24 20.85 -3.60
CA ASN A 196 12.54 19.44 -3.39
C ASN A 196 11.27 18.56 -3.33
N ASN A 197 10.10 19.19 -3.15
CA ASN A 197 8.83 18.49 -2.95
C ASN A 197 7.71 19.00 -3.87
N TYR A 198 8.00 19.80 -4.90
CA TYR A 198 7.00 20.25 -5.86
C TYR A 198 6.25 19.06 -6.47
N PRO A 199 4.96 19.21 -6.80
CA PRO A 199 4.22 18.17 -7.49
C PRO A 199 4.86 17.84 -8.85
N ILE A 200 4.60 16.65 -9.36
CA ILE A 200 4.90 16.27 -10.73
C ILE A 200 3.68 16.50 -11.62
N ILE A 201 3.93 16.76 -12.89
CA ILE A 201 2.91 16.85 -13.94
C ILE A 201 3.01 15.58 -14.77
N GLN A 202 1.91 14.87 -14.95
CA GLN A 202 1.87 13.63 -15.74
C GLN A 202 0.82 13.65 -16.82
N GLU A 203 1.09 12.92 -17.89
CA GLU A 203 0.12 12.55 -18.90
C GLU A 203 -1.08 11.84 -18.25
N TYR A 204 -2.29 12.20 -18.69
CA TYR A 204 -3.49 11.49 -18.27
C TYR A 204 -3.73 10.26 -19.12
N ILE A 205 -3.56 9.08 -18.56
CA ILE A 205 -3.81 7.82 -19.27
C ILE A 205 -5.30 7.48 -19.22
N ILE A 206 -5.92 7.46 -20.39
CA ILE A 206 -7.33 7.03 -20.54
C ILE A 206 -7.39 5.51 -20.47
N GLY A 207 -8.01 4.99 -19.43
CA GLY A 207 -8.11 3.55 -19.22
C GLY A 207 -8.75 3.19 -17.89
N LYS A 208 -8.87 1.88 -17.65
CA LYS A 208 -9.39 1.33 -16.40
C LYS A 208 -8.26 1.18 -15.38
N GLY A 209 -8.53 1.49 -14.13
CA GLY A 209 -7.63 1.21 -13.03
C GLY A 209 -7.54 -0.30 -12.78
N VAL A 210 -6.33 -0.85 -12.77
CA VAL A 210 -6.07 -2.24 -12.41
C VAL A 210 -4.96 -2.30 -11.39
N GLY A 211 -4.96 -3.32 -10.55
CA GLY A 211 -3.94 -3.54 -9.52
C GLY A 211 -3.31 -4.91 -9.63
N PHE A 212 -2.00 -4.93 -9.52
CA PHE A 212 -1.22 -6.12 -9.20
C PHE A 212 -0.84 -6.08 -7.73
N PHE A 213 -1.11 -7.14 -7.01
CA PHE A 213 -0.88 -7.27 -5.57
C PHE A 213 -0.02 -8.50 -5.35
N ALA A 214 1.01 -8.38 -4.54
CA ALA A 214 1.88 -9.51 -4.28
C ALA A 214 2.38 -9.54 -2.83
N TYR A 215 2.69 -10.74 -2.37
CA TYR A 215 3.47 -10.99 -1.18
C TYR A 215 4.80 -11.63 -1.58
N TYR A 216 5.87 -11.03 -1.10
CA TYR A 216 7.24 -11.46 -1.32
C TYR A 216 7.90 -11.86 0.00
N LYS A 217 8.79 -12.82 -0.06
CA LYS A 217 9.69 -13.18 1.04
C LYS A 217 11.10 -13.31 0.50
N HIS A 218 12.01 -12.50 1.06
CA HIS A 218 13.43 -12.50 0.68
C HIS A 218 13.65 -12.39 -0.84
N GLY A 219 13.00 -11.41 -1.48
CA GLY A 219 13.09 -11.16 -2.91
C GLY A 219 12.38 -12.17 -3.82
N LYS A 220 11.65 -13.13 -3.25
CA LYS A 220 10.91 -14.16 -4.04
C LYS A 220 9.41 -13.97 -3.86
N MET A 221 8.69 -13.93 -4.97
CA MET A 221 7.23 -13.88 -4.96
C MET A 221 6.64 -15.17 -4.36
N ILE A 222 5.82 -15.01 -3.34
CA ILE A 222 5.15 -16.11 -2.64
C ILE A 222 3.72 -16.29 -3.17
N ASN A 223 3.01 -15.18 -3.36
CA ASN A 223 1.66 -15.20 -3.88
C ASN A 223 1.33 -13.86 -4.53
N TYR A 224 0.32 -13.85 -5.41
CA TYR A 224 -0.16 -12.65 -6.05
C TYR A 224 -1.68 -12.67 -6.23
N PHE A 225 -2.23 -11.51 -6.56
CA PHE A 225 -3.64 -11.30 -6.86
C PHE A 225 -3.77 -10.11 -7.81
N MET A 226 -4.84 -10.08 -8.61
CA MET A 226 -5.14 -8.95 -9.49
C MET A 226 -6.61 -8.59 -9.45
N HIS A 227 -6.88 -7.30 -9.53
CA HIS A 227 -8.25 -6.82 -9.71
C HIS A 227 -8.34 -5.63 -10.68
N GLU A 228 -9.51 -5.49 -11.30
CA GLU A 228 -9.91 -4.33 -12.07
C GLU A 228 -10.88 -3.49 -11.24
N ARG A 229 -10.70 -2.17 -11.21
CA ARG A 229 -11.63 -1.23 -10.59
C ARG A 229 -12.85 -1.05 -11.48
N ILE A 230 -14.02 -1.34 -10.94
CA ILE A 230 -15.31 -1.20 -11.65
C ILE A 230 -15.94 0.15 -11.35
N ARG A 231 -15.84 0.60 -10.10
CA ARG A 231 -16.30 1.93 -9.66
C ARG A 231 -15.31 2.55 -8.70
N GLU A 232 -15.10 3.84 -8.87
CA GLU A 232 -14.24 4.66 -8.01
C GLU A 232 -15.04 5.82 -7.43
N PHE A 233 -14.68 6.28 -6.24
CA PHE A 233 -15.25 7.47 -5.64
C PHE A 233 -14.15 8.42 -5.16
N PRO A 234 -14.10 9.66 -5.65
CA PRO A 234 -14.88 10.24 -6.74
C PRO A 234 -14.58 9.58 -8.11
N ILE A 235 -15.50 9.72 -9.05
CA ILE A 235 -15.41 9.11 -10.41
C ILE A 235 -14.16 9.57 -11.18
N SER A 236 -13.69 10.79 -10.90
CA SER A 236 -12.46 11.34 -11.50
C SER A 236 -11.16 10.62 -11.11
N GLY A 237 -11.25 9.48 -10.43
CA GLY A 237 -10.12 8.69 -9.95
C GLY A 237 -10.00 8.76 -8.42
N GLY A 238 -10.68 7.90 -7.71
CA GLY A 238 -10.72 7.84 -6.26
C GLY A 238 -10.35 6.47 -5.71
N ARG A 239 -10.85 6.21 -4.50
CA ARG A 239 -10.77 4.86 -3.93
C ARG A 239 -11.67 3.94 -4.72
N SER A 240 -11.24 2.70 -4.91
CA SER A 240 -12.12 1.66 -5.45
C SER A 240 -13.27 1.42 -4.48
N VAL A 241 -14.50 1.55 -4.95
CA VAL A 241 -15.72 1.22 -4.20
C VAL A 241 -16.40 -0.04 -4.74
N CYS A 242 -16.00 -0.49 -5.92
CA CYS A 242 -16.33 -1.79 -6.47
C CYS A 242 -15.17 -2.26 -7.36
N ALA A 243 -14.72 -3.47 -7.16
CA ALA A 243 -13.67 -4.10 -7.98
C ALA A 243 -14.02 -5.54 -8.31
N LYS A 244 -13.39 -6.04 -9.35
CA LYS A 244 -13.55 -7.40 -9.86
C LYS A 244 -12.19 -8.11 -9.94
N SER A 245 -12.07 -9.30 -9.40
CA SER A 245 -10.88 -10.13 -9.56
C SER A 245 -10.72 -10.58 -11.00
N PHE A 246 -9.50 -10.56 -11.53
CA PHE A 246 -9.18 -11.02 -12.87
C PHE A 246 -7.73 -11.51 -12.94
N TYR A 247 -7.32 -12.01 -14.07
CA TYR A 247 -5.93 -12.40 -14.35
C TYR A 247 -5.51 -11.86 -15.71
N ASP A 248 -4.25 -11.43 -15.79
CA ASP A 248 -3.61 -11.00 -17.03
C ASP A 248 -2.10 -11.28 -16.94
N GLU A 249 -1.56 -11.96 -17.95
CA GLU A 249 -0.15 -12.38 -17.98
C GLU A 249 0.82 -11.20 -18.07
N GLU A 250 0.55 -10.21 -18.92
CA GLU A 250 1.41 -9.03 -19.06
C GLU A 250 1.45 -8.21 -17.76
N LEU A 251 0.31 -8.09 -17.07
CA LEU A 251 0.25 -7.43 -15.77
C LEU A 251 1.05 -8.18 -14.72
N LEU A 252 1.02 -9.53 -14.73
CA LEU A 252 1.85 -10.38 -13.86
C LEU A 252 3.33 -10.13 -14.11
N GLU A 253 3.76 -10.21 -15.38
CA GLU A 253 5.17 -10.03 -15.75
C GLU A 253 5.68 -8.64 -15.35
N ASN A 254 4.92 -7.57 -15.65
CA ASN A 254 5.29 -6.20 -15.31
C ASN A 254 5.40 -6.00 -13.79
N GLY A 255 4.40 -6.50 -13.04
CA GLY A 255 4.41 -6.39 -11.58
C GLY A 255 5.53 -7.19 -10.94
N LYS A 256 5.77 -8.42 -11.42
CA LYS A 256 6.83 -9.29 -10.96
C LYS A 256 8.22 -8.69 -11.24
N LYS A 257 8.49 -8.26 -12.47
CA LYS A 257 9.75 -7.60 -12.85
C LYS A 257 10.09 -6.47 -11.87
N LEU A 258 9.12 -5.59 -11.58
CA LEU A 258 9.35 -4.41 -10.76
C LEU A 258 9.67 -4.75 -9.30
N LEU A 259 8.96 -5.72 -8.70
CA LEU A 259 9.21 -6.13 -7.31
C LEU A 259 10.46 -7.01 -7.17
N ASP A 260 10.80 -7.81 -8.18
CA ASP A 260 12.07 -8.56 -8.22
C ASP A 260 13.27 -7.60 -8.24
N GLU A 261 13.24 -6.55 -9.09
CA GLU A 261 14.29 -5.52 -9.17
C GLU A 261 14.48 -4.79 -7.84
N LEU A 262 13.37 -4.55 -7.13
CA LEU A 262 13.39 -3.91 -5.81
C LEU A 262 13.80 -4.87 -4.68
N ASN A 263 14.14 -6.13 -4.97
CA ASN A 263 14.39 -7.16 -3.96
C ASN A 263 13.34 -7.12 -2.84
N TRP A 264 12.06 -7.14 -3.24
CA TRP A 264 10.94 -6.86 -2.34
C TRP A 264 10.80 -7.88 -1.22
N ASN A 265 10.31 -7.43 -0.08
CA ASN A 265 9.88 -8.28 1.04
C ASN A 265 8.59 -7.71 1.63
N GLY A 266 7.65 -8.56 2.06
CA GLY A 266 6.33 -8.15 2.51
C GLY A 266 5.33 -7.98 1.38
N SER A 267 4.22 -7.31 1.67
CA SER A 267 3.15 -7.07 0.68
C SER A 267 3.35 -5.76 -0.07
N ALA A 268 2.94 -5.73 -1.34
CA ALA A 268 2.87 -4.52 -2.16
C ALA A 268 1.64 -4.54 -3.07
N MET A 269 1.16 -3.35 -3.39
CA MET A 269 0.20 -3.11 -4.46
C MET A 269 0.85 -2.22 -5.52
N ILE A 270 0.78 -2.62 -6.78
CA ILE A 270 1.21 -1.82 -7.91
C ILE A 270 -0.05 -1.41 -8.69
N GLU A 271 -0.20 -0.11 -8.89
CA GLU A 271 -1.33 0.45 -9.64
C GLU A 271 -0.95 0.71 -11.09
N PHE A 272 -1.81 0.23 -11.99
CA PHE A 272 -1.70 0.48 -13.43
C PHE A 272 -2.99 1.06 -14.01
N LYS A 273 -2.88 1.69 -15.18
CA LYS A 273 -3.99 1.96 -16.08
C LYS A 273 -3.91 1.01 -17.28
N ARG A 274 -4.99 0.25 -17.53
CA ARG A 274 -5.15 -0.57 -18.72
C ARG A 274 -5.92 0.21 -19.77
N THR A 275 -5.28 0.52 -20.90
CA THR A 275 -5.89 1.23 -22.03
C THR A 275 -6.81 0.32 -22.85
N LYS A 276 -7.54 0.89 -23.79
CA LYS A 276 -8.44 0.13 -24.71
C LYS A 276 -7.68 -0.85 -25.62
N ASP A 277 -6.44 -0.52 -25.97
CA ASP A 277 -5.52 -1.37 -26.73
C ASP A 277 -4.72 -2.33 -25.85
N ASN A 278 -5.18 -2.54 -24.61
CA ASN A 278 -4.70 -3.51 -23.65
C ASN A 278 -3.26 -3.28 -23.14
N LYS A 279 -2.75 -2.04 -23.19
CA LYS A 279 -1.45 -1.67 -22.63
C LYS A 279 -1.57 -1.26 -21.17
N PHE A 280 -0.56 -1.61 -20.37
CA PHE A 280 -0.50 -1.32 -18.94
C PHE A 280 0.49 -0.22 -18.63
N TYR A 281 -0.01 0.93 -18.20
CA TYR A 281 0.81 2.06 -17.74
C TYR A 281 0.93 2.06 -16.23
N LEU A 282 2.14 1.93 -15.70
CA LEU A 282 2.40 2.00 -14.27
C LEU A 282 2.10 3.40 -13.72
N LEU A 283 1.37 3.48 -12.62
CA LEU A 283 1.06 4.73 -11.94
C LEU A 283 1.85 4.93 -10.66
N GLU A 284 1.92 3.91 -9.80
CA GLU A 284 2.62 3.97 -8.51
C GLU A 284 2.75 2.57 -7.87
N ILE A 285 3.66 2.47 -6.89
CA ILE A 285 3.74 1.33 -5.96
C ILE A 285 3.23 1.81 -4.59
N ASN A 286 2.32 1.04 -4.00
CA ASN A 286 1.84 1.23 -2.64
C ASN A 286 2.47 0.17 -1.72
N PRO A 287 3.50 0.52 -0.93
CA PRO A 287 4.27 -0.43 -0.10
C PRO A 287 3.58 -0.70 1.24
N LYS A 288 2.29 -0.97 1.21
CA LYS A 288 1.44 -1.18 2.39
C LYS A 288 0.25 -2.05 2.03
N LEU A 289 -0.49 -2.54 3.03
CA LEU A 289 -1.78 -3.17 2.80
C LEU A 289 -2.79 -2.15 2.26
N TRP A 290 -3.58 -2.54 1.28
CA TRP A 290 -4.41 -1.66 0.44
C TRP A 290 -5.90 -1.74 0.79
N GLY A 291 -6.67 -0.74 0.36
CA GLY A 291 -8.09 -0.60 0.70
C GLY A 291 -9.01 -1.68 0.15
N SER A 292 -8.58 -2.42 -0.87
CA SER A 292 -9.36 -3.50 -1.50
C SER A 292 -8.88 -4.91 -1.08
N LEU A 293 -8.26 -5.03 0.10
CA LEU A 293 -7.70 -6.28 0.61
C LEU A 293 -8.75 -7.39 0.74
N GLU A 294 -9.97 -7.05 1.13
CA GLU A 294 -11.05 -8.01 1.32
C GLU A 294 -11.41 -8.76 0.04
N LEU A 295 -11.31 -8.12 -1.13
CA LEU A 295 -11.55 -8.80 -2.40
C LEU A 295 -10.53 -9.93 -2.62
N ALA A 296 -9.25 -9.69 -2.33
CA ALA A 296 -8.21 -10.74 -2.43
C ALA A 296 -8.52 -11.90 -1.47
N ILE A 297 -8.89 -11.59 -0.23
CA ILE A 297 -9.24 -12.60 0.78
C ILE A 297 -10.46 -13.42 0.35
N CYS A 298 -11.53 -12.76 -0.12
CA CYS A 298 -12.73 -13.45 -0.63
C CYS A 298 -12.44 -14.28 -1.89
N SER A 299 -11.44 -13.87 -2.67
CA SER A 299 -10.98 -14.62 -3.85
C SER A 299 -10.07 -15.81 -3.49
N GLY A 300 -9.65 -15.96 -2.23
CA GLY A 300 -8.84 -17.07 -1.75
C GLY A 300 -7.39 -16.69 -1.40
N VAL A 301 -6.98 -15.42 -1.51
CA VAL A 301 -5.63 -14.94 -1.18
C VAL A 301 -5.64 -14.09 0.08
N ASN A 302 -5.36 -14.69 1.21
CA ASN A 302 -5.30 -14.00 2.51
C ASN A 302 -3.86 -13.53 2.80
N PHE A 303 -3.47 -12.38 2.25
CA PHE A 303 -2.13 -11.83 2.41
C PHE A 303 -1.67 -11.65 3.87
N PRO A 304 -2.47 -11.10 4.79
CA PRO A 304 -2.08 -11.02 6.21
C PRO A 304 -1.74 -12.39 6.82
N LEU A 305 -2.58 -13.39 6.56
CA LEU A 305 -2.35 -14.76 7.05
C LEU A 305 -1.08 -15.35 6.47
N LEU A 306 -0.88 -15.22 5.15
CA LEU A 306 0.33 -15.68 4.45
C LEU A 306 1.60 -15.06 5.02
N MET A 307 1.59 -13.74 5.27
CA MET A 307 2.74 -13.02 5.84
C MET A 307 3.09 -13.57 7.23
N ILE A 308 2.09 -13.74 8.09
CA ILE A 308 2.30 -14.24 9.47
C ILE A 308 2.79 -15.69 9.43
N GLU A 309 2.08 -16.58 8.75
CA GLU A 309 2.40 -18.00 8.71
C GLU A 309 3.80 -18.28 8.16
N ASN A 310 4.15 -17.63 7.04
CA ASN A 310 5.48 -17.79 6.45
C ASN A 310 6.60 -17.20 7.30
N THR A 311 6.38 -16.05 7.95
CA THR A 311 7.40 -15.39 8.76
C THR A 311 7.58 -16.10 10.11
N CYS A 312 6.49 -16.59 10.69
CA CYS A 312 6.53 -17.31 11.96
C CYS A 312 6.88 -18.79 11.83
N GLY A 313 7.00 -19.32 10.62
CA GLY A 313 7.32 -20.73 10.40
C GLY A 313 6.19 -21.67 10.80
N LEU A 314 4.94 -21.21 10.74
CA LEU A 314 3.78 -22.08 10.90
C LEU A 314 3.63 -22.92 9.63
N ASN A 315 4.21 -24.12 9.67
CA ASN A 315 4.29 -24.99 8.53
C ASN A 315 2.91 -25.39 7.98
N ASN A 316 2.57 -24.86 6.85
CA ASN A 316 2.19 -25.64 5.69
C ASN A 316 2.99 -25.05 4.52
N PRO A 317 3.68 -25.86 3.70
CA PRO A 317 4.11 -25.37 2.41
C PRO A 317 2.81 -24.97 1.72
N ILE A 318 2.50 -23.69 1.76
CA ILE A 318 1.36 -23.16 1.02
C ILE A 318 1.73 -23.44 -0.41
N ASN A 319 1.12 -24.50 -0.95
CA ASN A 319 1.18 -24.77 -2.37
C ASN A 319 0.77 -23.48 -3.04
N PHE A 320 1.69 -22.90 -3.82
CA PHE A 320 1.45 -21.78 -4.70
C PHE A 320 0.28 -22.13 -5.61
N THR A 321 -0.94 -21.92 -5.17
CA THR A 321 -2.06 -21.97 -6.07
C THR A 321 -2.19 -20.56 -6.64
N ASN A 322 -1.71 -20.37 -7.86
CA ASN A 322 -2.04 -19.24 -8.71
C ASN A 322 -3.54 -19.18 -9.01
N ASP A 323 -4.33 -19.95 -8.30
CA ASP A 323 -5.72 -20.24 -8.57
C ASP A 323 -6.63 -19.57 -7.53
N TYR A 324 -6.66 -18.23 -7.58
CA TYR A 324 -7.69 -17.49 -6.89
C TYR A 324 -8.95 -17.38 -7.76
N LYS A 325 -10.10 -17.18 -7.12
CA LYS A 325 -11.40 -17.01 -7.82
C LYS A 325 -11.34 -15.74 -8.68
N LYS A 326 -11.46 -15.92 -9.99
CA LYS A 326 -11.59 -14.84 -10.97
C LYS A 326 -13.07 -14.46 -11.10
N ASP A 327 -13.33 -13.27 -11.64
CA ASP A 327 -14.67 -12.74 -11.88
C ASP A 327 -15.54 -12.56 -10.61
N LEU A 328 -14.90 -12.53 -9.43
CA LEU A 328 -15.56 -12.18 -8.18
C LEU A 328 -15.64 -10.64 -8.07
N TYR A 329 -16.86 -10.14 -7.83
CA TYR A 329 -17.10 -8.73 -7.55
C TYR A 329 -17.16 -8.49 -6.05
N PHE A 330 -16.55 -7.42 -5.59
CA PHE A 330 -16.65 -6.96 -4.23
C PHE A 330 -16.96 -5.47 -4.19
N GLN A 331 -17.93 -5.09 -3.38
CA GLN A 331 -18.35 -3.72 -3.20
C GLN A 331 -18.16 -3.32 -1.74
N TRP A 332 -17.50 -2.18 -1.53
CA TRP A 332 -17.34 -1.58 -0.20
C TRP A 332 -18.49 -0.62 0.04
N CYS A 333 -19.17 -0.76 1.18
CA CYS A 333 -20.10 0.26 1.65
C CYS A 333 -19.28 1.46 2.15
N LEU A 334 -19.62 2.64 1.68
CA LEU A 334 -19.00 3.90 2.08
C LEU A 334 -19.56 4.38 3.42
#